data_9eb00652f34c2a0aa89547fbbc11610c
#
_entry.id   9eb00652f34c2a0aa89547fbbc11610c
#
_cell.length_a   1.000
_cell.length_b   1.000
_cell.length_c   1.000
_cell.angle_alpha   90.00
_cell.angle_beta   90.00
_cell.angle_gamma   90.00
#
_symmetry.space_group_name_H-M   'P 1'
#
loop_
_entity.id
_entity.type
_entity.pdbx_description
1 polymer ?
#
loop_
_entity_poly.entity_id
_entity_poly.type
_entity_poly.pdbx_seq_one_letter_code
_entity_poly.pdbx_strand_id
1 'polypeptide(L)'
;MSGVTGAERVRNRADFAQFVDEYREVIGDFPGFVDMTTSGSYNSDLTKTTFGDIDLIVHIHTRLTKQVLKQHLVRYLQAFPEDMIVPFTSEKHCGKRTSNTGELVSIRFHSKTLGYSVQIDTIVALTEEEMEFKRQFLDMPAEKQGLVLGLVKVAVIERSMPAIALNSLELTDIPVWWPGTDYEYEFSLSSSKLELRLVHYKPGTTEQLQHDIYWTSQDWNDVKNLLCQYDLDKSFDQLLLDAKDTIVNPRSAKRIMGLFKSMVTVKSGEVGTPKGANKEKALSKVALCLIQ
;
A
#
# COMPACT_ATOMS: atom_id res chain seq x y z
N MET A 1 11.13 -15.18 -11.35
CA MET A 1 11.42 -15.43 -9.91
C MET A 1 10.84 -14.27 -9.14
N SER A 2 10.25 -14.49 -8.00
CA SER A 2 9.74 -13.42 -7.13
C SER A 2 10.91 -12.72 -6.42
N GLY A 3 10.76 -11.40 -6.18
CA GLY A 3 11.89 -10.53 -5.85
C GLY A 3 12.74 -10.91 -4.64
N VAL A 4 12.15 -10.95 -3.41
CA VAL A 4 12.95 -11.06 -2.18
C VAL A 4 13.42 -12.49 -1.90
N THR A 5 12.57 -13.47 -2.16
CA THR A 5 12.82 -14.87 -1.74
C THR A 5 13.51 -15.73 -2.78
N GLY A 6 13.48 -15.34 -4.06
CA GLY A 6 13.94 -16.20 -5.18
C GLY A 6 13.01 -17.39 -5.44
N ALA A 7 11.77 -17.34 -4.97
CA ALA A 7 10.78 -18.39 -5.15
C ALA A 7 10.25 -18.44 -6.60
N GLU A 8 9.54 -19.52 -6.92
CA GLU A 8 8.82 -19.66 -8.18
C GLU A 8 7.60 -18.73 -8.22
N ARG A 9 7.07 -18.51 -9.42
CA ARG A 9 5.79 -17.82 -9.58
C ARG A 9 4.65 -18.83 -9.34
N VAL A 10 3.54 -18.36 -8.78
CA VAL A 10 2.30 -19.12 -8.74
C VAL A 10 1.81 -19.36 -10.17
N ARG A 11 1.55 -20.59 -10.53
CA ARG A 11 1.33 -21.02 -11.92
C ARG A 11 -0.07 -20.69 -12.43
N ASN A 12 -1.07 -20.72 -11.53
CA ASN A 12 -2.46 -20.45 -11.88
C ASN A 12 -3.28 -20.08 -10.63
N ARG A 13 -4.56 -19.73 -10.80
CA ARG A 13 -5.46 -19.34 -9.69
C ARG A 13 -5.80 -20.50 -8.75
N ALA A 14 -5.86 -21.74 -9.24
CA ALA A 14 -6.15 -22.89 -8.39
C ALA A 14 -4.96 -23.17 -7.47
N ASP A 15 -3.72 -23.13 -8.00
CA ASP A 15 -2.51 -23.23 -7.18
C ASP A 15 -2.44 -22.09 -6.15
N PHE A 16 -2.85 -20.87 -6.55
CA PHE A 16 -2.90 -19.72 -5.62
C PHE A 16 -3.83 -20.01 -4.43
N ALA A 17 -5.04 -20.49 -4.70
CA ALA A 17 -6.00 -20.85 -3.66
C ALA A 17 -5.45 -21.98 -2.75
N GLN A 18 -4.83 -23.02 -3.33
CA GLN A 18 -4.22 -24.11 -2.56
C GLN A 18 -3.10 -23.60 -1.62
N PHE A 19 -2.24 -22.71 -2.09
CA PHE A 19 -1.22 -22.08 -1.22
C PHE A 19 -1.83 -21.26 -0.08
N VAL A 20 -2.90 -20.53 -0.37
CA VAL A 20 -3.62 -19.74 0.66
C VAL A 20 -4.22 -20.65 1.71
N ASP A 21 -4.84 -21.77 1.31
CA ASP A 21 -5.45 -22.72 2.23
C ASP A 21 -4.38 -23.41 3.12
N GLU A 22 -3.28 -23.89 2.52
CA GLU A 22 -2.18 -24.50 3.29
C GLU A 22 -1.52 -23.47 4.23
N TYR A 23 -1.36 -22.21 3.82
CA TYR A 23 -0.80 -21.19 4.68
C TYR A 23 -1.78 -20.76 5.79
N ARG A 24 -3.09 -20.81 5.53
CA ARG A 24 -4.11 -20.57 6.58
C ARG A 24 -4.00 -21.60 7.70
N GLU A 25 -3.72 -22.85 7.41
CA GLU A 25 -3.46 -23.88 8.44
C GLU A 25 -2.23 -23.53 9.28
N VAL A 26 -1.16 -23.00 8.65
CA VAL A 26 0.06 -22.58 9.35
C VAL A 26 -0.18 -21.37 10.25
N ILE A 27 -0.83 -20.33 9.73
CA ILE A 27 -0.98 -19.07 10.47
C ILE A 27 -2.15 -19.11 11.47
N GLY A 28 -3.10 -20.04 11.27
CA GLY A 28 -4.29 -20.18 12.11
C GLY A 28 -3.96 -20.50 13.58
N ASP A 29 -2.86 -21.17 13.82
CA ASP A 29 -2.37 -21.48 15.18
C ASP A 29 -1.55 -20.34 15.80
N PHE A 30 -1.33 -19.25 15.08
CA PHE A 30 -0.62 -18.10 15.64
C PHE A 30 -1.47 -17.41 16.72
N PRO A 31 -0.89 -17.10 17.91
CA PRO A 31 -1.65 -16.51 19.01
C PRO A 31 -2.36 -15.21 18.60
N GLY A 32 -3.69 -15.21 18.77
CA GLY A 32 -4.54 -14.07 18.46
C GLY A 32 -4.97 -13.99 16.99
N PHE A 33 -4.66 -14.97 16.15
CA PHE A 33 -5.21 -15.04 14.81
C PHE A 33 -6.74 -14.98 14.82
N VAL A 34 -7.31 -14.12 13.98
CA VAL A 34 -8.77 -13.95 13.83
C VAL A 34 -9.18 -14.37 12.43
N ASP A 35 -8.59 -13.76 11.40
CA ASP A 35 -8.91 -14.04 10.00
C ASP A 35 -7.77 -13.63 9.07
N MET A 36 -7.90 -14.04 7.81
CA MET A 36 -6.96 -13.75 6.74
C MET A 36 -7.69 -13.56 5.41
N THR A 37 -7.28 -12.57 4.65
CA THR A 37 -7.79 -12.31 3.29
C THR A 37 -6.67 -12.13 2.28
N THR A 38 -6.95 -12.44 1.03
CA THR A 38 -6.06 -12.16 -0.10
C THR A 38 -6.13 -10.68 -0.49
N SER A 39 -5.04 -10.15 -1.04
CA SER A 39 -4.99 -8.79 -1.57
C SER A 39 -4.12 -8.67 -2.82
N GLY A 40 -4.04 -7.47 -3.36
CA GLY A 40 -3.18 -7.16 -4.50
C GLY A 40 -3.68 -7.68 -5.84
N SER A 41 -2.76 -8.12 -6.68
CA SER A 41 -3.08 -8.45 -8.08
C SER A 41 -3.98 -9.69 -8.26
N TYR A 42 -4.14 -10.51 -7.25
CA TYR A 42 -5.09 -11.64 -7.31
C TYR A 42 -6.54 -11.16 -7.32
N ASN A 43 -6.85 -10.14 -6.51
CA ASN A 43 -8.18 -9.56 -6.42
C ASN A 43 -8.44 -8.53 -7.54
N SER A 44 -7.44 -7.68 -7.85
CA SER A 44 -7.61 -6.55 -8.76
C SER A 44 -7.57 -6.90 -10.25
N ASP A 45 -7.02 -8.05 -10.64
CA ASP A 45 -6.91 -8.47 -12.03
C ASP A 45 -7.42 -9.91 -12.23
N LEU A 46 -8.71 -10.03 -12.52
CA LEU A 46 -9.36 -11.32 -12.74
C LEU A 46 -8.85 -12.07 -13.99
N THR A 47 -8.21 -11.37 -14.91
CA THR A 47 -7.65 -11.97 -16.13
C THR A 47 -6.26 -12.54 -15.93
N LYS A 48 -5.61 -12.19 -14.81
CA LYS A 48 -4.26 -12.63 -14.49
C LYS A 48 -4.26 -14.10 -14.08
N THR A 49 -3.44 -14.90 -14.77
CA THR A 49 -3.34 -16.34 -14.55
C THR A 49 -2.13 -16.74 -13.72
N THR A 50 -1.06 -15.94 -13.69
CA THR A 50 0.16 -16.25 -12.94
C THR A 50 0.53 -15.09 -12.02
N PHE A 51 1.05 -15.38 -10.80
CA PHE A 51 1.34 -14.37 -9.79
C PHE A 51 2.81 -14.44 -9.35
N GLY A 52 3.41 -13.29 -9.05
CA GLY A 52 4.81 -13.22 -8.60
C GLY A 52 4.97 -13.64 -7.15
N ASP A 53 3.97 -13.32 -6.36
CA ASP A 53 3.88 -13.47 -4.92
C ASP A 53 2.42 -13.62 -4.51
N ILE A 54 2.20 -13.97 -3.26
CA ILE A 54 0.88 -14.06 -2.62
C ILE A 54 0.86 -13.01 -1.51
N ASP A 55 0.05 -11.97 -1.71
CA ASP A 55 -0.16 -10.93 -0.70
C ASP A 55 -1.35 -11.31 0.19
N LEU A 56 -1.12 -11.44 1.50
CA LEU A 56 -2.13 -11.80 2.49
C LEU A 56 -2.19 -10.76 3.59
N ILE A 57 -3.39 -10.27 3.90
CA ILE A 57 -3.65 -9.45 5.06
C ILE A 57 -4.16 -10.37 6.17
N VAL A 58 -3.48 -10.35 7.32
CA VAL A 58 -3.79 -11.20 8.46
C VAL A 58 -4.22 -10.33 9.63
N HIS A 59 -5.46 -10.53 10.08
CA HIS A 59 -5.99 -9.88 11.28
C HIS A 59 -5.58 -10.65 12.53
N ILE A 60 -4.87 -9.97 13.43
CA ILE A 60 -4.40 -10.52 14.69
C ILE A 60 -4.87 -9.65 15.83
N HIS A 61 -5.73 -10.20 16.68
CA HIS A 61 -6.18 -9.51 17.89
C HIS A 61 -5.09 -9.56 18.97
N THR A 62 -4.51 -8.40 19.31
CA THR A 62 -3.42 -8.31 20.28
C THR A 62 -3.31 -6.91 20.87
N ARG A 63 -2.66 -6.82 22.05
CA ARG A 63 -2.27 -5.54 22.66
C ARG A 63 -0.82 -5.12 22.31
N LEU A 64 -0.12 -5.93 21.53
CA LEU A 64 1.23 -5.63 21.10
C LEU A 64 1.25 -4.55 20.02
N THR A 65 2.32 -3.79 19.95
CA THR A 65 2.55 -2.92 18.79
C THR A 65 2.84 -3.77 17.54
N LYS A 66 2.53 -3.26 16.35
CA LYS A 66 2.80 -3.97 15.08
C LYS A 66 4.26 -4.40 14.95
N GLN A 67 5.21 -3.60 15.44
CA GLN A 67 6.63 -3.94 15.37
C GLN A 67 6.96 -5.17 16.21
N VAL A 68 6.46 -5.24 17.44
CA VAL A 68 6.66 -6.38 18.35
C VAL A 68 5.94 -7.62 17.79
N LEU A 69 4.70 -7.45 17.35
CA LEU A 69 3.91 -8.51 16.73
C LEU A 69 4.61 -9.14 15.53
N LYS A 70 5.17 -8.33 14.62
CA LYS A 70 5.94 -8.84 13.48
C LYS A 70 7.19 -9.64 13.91
N GLN A 71 7.85 -9.22 14.98
CA GLN A 71 8.98 -10.01 15.51
C GLN A 71 8.53 -11.37 16.05
N HIS A 72 7.35 -11.41 16.70
CA HIS A 72 6.76 -12.68 17.16
C HIS A 72 6.35 -13.55 15.96
N LEU A 73 5.74 -12.98 14.95
CA LEU A 73 5.36 -13.68 13.73
C LEU A 73 6.60 -14.27 13.00
N VAL A 74 7.67 -13.49 12.90
CA VAL A 74 8.95 -13.97 12.33
C VAL A 74 9.48 -15.18 13.10
N ARG A 75 9.52 -15.12 14.44
CA ARG A 75 9.98 -16.25 15.29
C ARG A 75 9.07 -17.46 15.13
N TYR A 76 7.77 -17.25 15.10
CA TYR A 76 6.78 -18.30 14.90
C TYR A 76 7.00 -19.03 13.57
N LEU A 77 7.11 -18.28 12.47
CA LEU A 77 7.33 -18.86 11.14
C LEU A 77 8.69 -19.58 11.03
N GLN A 78 9.73 -19.06 11.70
CA GLN A 78 11.05 -19.70 11.75
C GLN A 78 11.08 -21.01 12.53
N ALA A 79 10.10 -21.28 13.41
CA ALA A 79 9.98 -22.51 14.15
C ALA A 79 9.46 -23.70 13.31
N PHE A 80 8.86 -23.42 12.14
CA PHE A 80 8.41 -24.47 11.23
C PHE A 80 9.59 -25.20 10.57
N PRO A 81 9.38 -26.46 10.11
CA PRO A 81 10.41 -27.21 9.39
C PRO A 81 10.93 -26.50 8.15
N GLU A 82 12.20 -26.76 7.79
CA GLU A 82 12.83 -26.12 6.62
C GLU A 82 12.29 -26.63 5.27
N ASP A 83 11.59 -27.76 5.26
CA ASP A 83 10.88 -28.28 4.10
C ASP A 83 9.53 -27.54 3.86
N MET A 84 9.05 -26.76 4.82
CA MET A 84 7.84 -25.96 4.72
C MET A 84 8.14 -24.46 4.56
N ILE A 85 8.92 -23.88 5.46
CA ILE A 85 9.43 -22.50 5.34
C ILE A 85 10.88 -22.56 4.87
N VAL A 86 11.05 -22.52 3.55
CA VAL A 86 12.32 -22.83 2.89
C VAL A 86 13.27 -21.63 2.89
N PRO A 87 14.57 -21.84 2.98
CA PRO A 87 15.56 -20.77 2.83
C PRO A 87 15.43 -20.02 1.50
N PHE A 88 15.68 -18.73 1.51
CA PHE A 88 15.68 -17.89 0.31
C PHE A 88 16.85 -18.27 -0.60
N THR A 89 16.61 -18.19 -1.90
CA THR A 89 17.62 -18.44 -2.94
C THR A 89 18.01 -17.20 -3.73
N SER A 90 17.43 -16.02 -3.41
CA SER A 90 17.82 -14.76 -4.03
C SER A 90 19.25 -14.37 -3.58
N GLU A 91 20.06 -13.81 -4.47
CA GLU A 91 21.45 -13.42 -4.19
C GLU A 91 21.58 -12.55 -2.93
N LYS A 92 20.68 -11.56 -2.78
CA LYS A 92 20.73 -10.59 -1.70
C LYS A 92 20.32 -11.16 -0.32
N HIS A 93 19.52 -12.22 -0.29
CA HIS A 93 18.93 -12.75 0.94
C HIS A 93 19.15 -14.26 1.12
N CYS A 94 20.11 -14.83 0.39
CA CYS A 94 20.41 -16.26 0.40
C CYS A 94 20.58 -16.82 1.82
N GLY A 95 19.94 -17.95 2.10
CA GLY A 95 19.97 -18.62 3.39
C GLY A 95 19.03 -18.05 4.46
N LYS A 96 18.46 -16.87 4.29
CA LYS A 96 17.41 -16.36 5.19
C LYS A 96 16.12 -17.15 4.98
N ARG A 97 15.33 -17.31 6.05
CA ARG A 97 14.02 -17.97 5.97
C ARG A 97 12.86 -16.98 6.04
N THR A 98 13.12 -15.77 6.54
CA THR A 98 12.13 -14.70 6.65
C THR A 98 12.78 -13.36 6.30
N SER A 99 11.99 -12.45 5.76
CA SER A 99 12.33 -11.03 5.59
C SER A 99 11.26 -10.19 6.28
N ASN A 100 11.67 -9.13 6.98
CA ASN A 100 10.78 -8.19 7.66
C ASN A 100 11.10 -6.79 7.13
N THR A 101 10.34 -6.33 6.15
CA THR A 101 10.58 -5.04 5.47
C THR A 101 9.29 -4.21 5.50
N GLY A 102 9.36 -3.02 6.08
CA GLY A 102 8.19 -2.15 6.21
C GLY A 102 7.05 -2.83 6.98
N GLU A 103 5.90 -3.02 6.35
CA GLU A 103 4.74 -3.70 6.95
C GLU A 103 4.67 -5.20 6.63
N LEU A 104 5.59 -5.72 5.84
CA LEU A 104 5.57 -7.09 5.34
C LEU A 104 6.44 -8.03 6.16
N VAL A 105 5.96 -9.27 6.31
CA VAL A 105 6.78 -10.44 6.67
C VAL A 105 6.73 -11.39 5.48
N SER A 106 7.85 -11.51 4.76
CA SER A 106 7.96 -12.35 3.58
C SER A 106 8.60 -13.68 3.95
N ILE A 107 8.05 -14.77 3.41
CA ILE A 107 8.59 -16.12 3.50
C ILE A 107 8.66 -16.76 2.13
N ARG A 108 9.44 -17.83 2.01
CA ARG A 108 9.38 -18.78 0.89
C ARG A 108 8.68 -20.04 1.40
N PHE A 109 7.42 -20.20 1.03
CA PHE A 109 6.56 -21.28 1.48
C PHE A 109 6.52 -22.40 0.44
N HIS A 110 6.77 -23.63 0.88
CA HIS A 110 6.70 -24.83 0.05
C HIS A 110 5.38 -25.58 0.29
N SER A 111 4.61 -25.75 -0.75
CA SER A 111 3.42 -26.62 -0.72
C SER A 111 3.82 -28.06 -0.97
N LYS A 112 3.50 -28.92 -0.02
CA LYS A 112 3.71 -30.39 -0.19
C LYS A 112 2.77 -30.97 -1.24
N THR A 113 1.57 -30.39 -1.37
CA THR A 113 0.57 -30.82 -2.35
C THR A 113 0.99 -30.47 -3.77
N LEU A 114 1.49 -29.26 -3.99
CA LEU A 114 1.86 -28.74 -5.31
C LEU A 114 3.31 -29.05 -5.70
N GLY A 115 4.18 -29.36 -4.72
CA GLY A 115 5.57 -29.74 -4.93
C GLY A 115 6.49 -28.59 -5.36
N TYR A 116 6.13 -27.32 -5.10
CA TYR A 116 6.97 -26.16 -5.38
C TYR A 116 6.80 -25.03 -4.35
N SER A 117 7.67 -24.03 -4.40
CA SER A 117 7.72 -22.97 -3.41
C SER A 117 7.42 -21.61 -4.00
N VAL A 118 6.60 -20.81 -3.31
CA VAL A 118 6.24 -19.45 -3.69
C VAL A 118 6.60 -18.46 -2.59
N GLN A 119 6.63 -17.16 -2.94
CA GLN A 119 6.71 -16.09 -1.95
C GLN A 119 5.32 -15.82 -1.40
N ILE A 120 5.20 -15.80 -0.05
CA ILE A 120 4.03 -15.30 0.65
C ILE A 120 4.46 -14.06 1.43
N ASP A 121 3.73 -12.97 1.22
CA ASP A 121 3.89 -11.69 1.89
C ASP A 121 2.73 -11.48 2.87
N THR A 122 3.04 -11.58 4.17
CA THR A 122 2.06 -11.41 5.24
C THR A 122 2.06 -9.96 5.72
N ILE A 123 0.91 -9.31 5.59
CA ILE A 123 0.65 -7.94 6.03
C ILE A 123 -0.23 -8.00 7.27
N VAL A 124 0.24 -7.46 8.39
CA VAL A 124 -0.51 -7.53 9.65
C VAL A 124 -1.52 -6.40 9.74
N ALA A 125 -2.75 -6.73 10.16
CA ALA A 125 -3.78 -5.80 10.62
C ALA A 125 -4.16 -6.11 12.08
N LEU A 126 -4.42 -5.09 12.89
CA LEU A 126 -4.75 -5.23 14.32
C LEU A 126 -6.26 -5.18 14.57
N THR A 127 -7.03 -4.69 13.60
CA THR A 127 -8.49 -4.62 13.64
C THR A 127 -9.08 -5.03 12.29
N GLU A 128 -10.37 -5.32 12.28
CA GLU A 128 -11.11 -5.63 11.05
C GLU A 128 -11.17 -4.41 10.13
N GLU A 129 -11.36 -3.21 10.69
CA GLU A 129 -11.38 -1.96 9.93
C GLU A 129 -10.04 -1.73 9.24
N GLU A 130 -8.92 -1.98 9.93
CA GLU A 130 -7.59 -1.88 9.33
C GLU A 130 -7.39 -2.91 8.22
N MET A 131 -7.87 -4.14 8.41
CA MET A 131 -7.78 -5.19 7.40
C MET A 131 -8.53 -4.78 6.13
N GLU A 132 -9.75 -4.28 6.27
CA GLU A 132 -10.57 -3.81 5.15
C GLU A 132 -9.94 -2.58 4.47
N PHE A 133 -9.44 -1.61 5.24
CA PHE A 133 -8.74 -0.44 4.69
C PHE A 133 -7.54 -0.85 3.84
N LYS A 134 -6.71 -1.77 4.35
CA LYS A 134 -5.57 -2.33 3.61
C LYS A 134 -6.01 -3.02 2.34
N ARG A 135 -7.06 -3.81 2.39
CA ARG A 135 -7.61 -4.53 1.25
C ARG A 135 -8.04 -3.54 0.14
N GLN A 136 -8.84 -2.53 0.48
CA GLN A 136 -9.28 -1.49 -0.46
C GLN A 136 -8.10 -0.78 -1.12
N PHE A 137 -7.06 -0.45 -0.35
CA PHE A 137 -5.88 0.22 -0.88
C PHE A 137 -5.02 -0.71 -1.76
N LEU A 138 -4.72 -1.91 -1.29
CA LEU A 138 -3.81 -2.84 -1.95
C LEU A 138 -4.42 -3.51 -3.19
N ASP A 139 -5.73 -3.65 -3.24
CA ASP A 139 -6.45 -4.20 -4.40
C ASP A 139 -6.51 -3.21 -5.58
N MET A 140 -6.18 -1.94 -5.36
CA MET A 140 -6.02 -1.01 -6.48
C MET A 140 -4.77 -1.33 -7.30
N PRO A 141 -4.80 -1.19 -8.64
CA PRO A 141 -3.59 -1.20 -9.45
C PRO A 141 -2.57 -0.17 -8.97
N ALA A 142 -1.27 -0.49 -9.06
CA ALA A 142 -0.19 0.34 -8.49
C ALA A 142 -0.19 1.78 -9.04
N GLU A 143 -0.58 1.96 -10.31
CA GLU A 143 -0.72 3.26 -10.95
C GLU A 143 -1.84 4.09 -10.29
N LYS A 144 -2.97 3.44 -10.01
CA LYS A 144 -4.11 4.07 -9.35
C LYS A 144 -3.80 4.41 -7.89
N GLN A 145 -3.11 3.51 -7.15
CA GLN A 145 -2.62 3.81 -5.80
C GLN A 145 -1.78 5.10 -5.80
N GLY A 146 -0.85 5.24 -6.77
CA GLY A 146 0.00 6.43 -6.91
C GLY A 146 -0.78 7.71 -7.15
N LEU A 147 -1.80 7.65 -8.00
CA LEU A 147 -2.65 8.78 -8.29
C LEU A 147 -3.49 9.17 -7.07
N VAL A 148 -4.14 8.21 -6.41
CA VAL A 148 -4.95 8.44 -5.20
C VAL A 148 -4.11 9.04 -4.07
N LEU A 149 -2.90 8.53 -3.81
CA LEU A 149 -1.97 9.11 -2.85
C LEU A 149 -1.65 10.59 -3.18
N GLY A 150 -1.49 10.89 -4.47
CA GLY A 150 -1.25 12.26 -4.93
C GLY A 150 -2.46 13.16 -4.70
N LEU A 151 -3.65 12.70 -5.05
CA LEU A 151 -4.91 13.44 -4.89
C LEU A 151 -5.20 13.74 -3.42
N VAL A 152 -5.04 12.76 -2.53
CA VAL A 152 -5.18 12.95 -1.07
C VAL A 152 -4.22 14.03 -0.58
N LYS A 153 -2.97 14.00 -1.03
CA LYS A 153 -1.96 14.96 -0.56
C LYS A 153 -2.20 16.39 -1.03
N VAL A 154 -2.84 16.60 -2.17
CA VAL A 154 -3.17 17.92 -2.67
C VAL A 154 -4.55 18.41 -2.25
N ALA A 155 -5.38 17.55 -1.65
CA ALA A 155 -6.75 17.87 -1.29
C ALA A 155 -6.87 19.13 -0.40
N VAL A 156 -5.94 19.35 0.52
CA VAL A 156 -5.90 20.57 1.36
C VAL A 156 -5.40 21.79 0.58
N ILE A 157 -4.43 21.59 -0.33
CA ILE A 157 -3.74 22.68 -1.04
C ILE A 157 -4.66 23.34 -2.05
N GLU A 158 -5.49 22.57 -2.75
CA GLU A 158 -6.37 23.09 -3.80
C GLU A 158 -7.54 23.94 -3.28
N ARG A 159 -7.76 24.03 -1.97
CA ARG A 159 -8.93 24.72 -1.37
C ARG A 159 -10.28 24.36 -2.01
N SER A 160 -10.23 23.53 -3.04
CA SER A 160 -11.39 22.96 -3.72
C SER A 160 -11.95 21.76 -2.95
N MET A 161 -11.31 21.42 -1.82
CA MET A 161 -11.97 20.53 -0.87
C MET A 161 -13.27 21.19 -0.48
N PRO A 162 -14.39 20.64 -0.92
CA PRO A 162 -15.66 21.20 -0.50
C PRO A 162 -15.66 21.24 1.02
N ALA A 163 -16.14 22.32 1.62
CA ALA A 163 -16.44 22.35 3.04
C ALA A 163 -17.23 21.11 3.49
N ILE A 164 -17.98 20.53 2.57
CA ILE A 164 -18.66 19.23 2.66
C ILE A 164 -17.71 18.09 3.05
N ALA A 165 -16.50 17.97 2.48
CA ALA A 165 -15.59 16.87 2.80
C ALA A 165 -14.97 17.03 4.19
N LEU A 166 -14.63 18.25 4.60
CA LEU A 166 -14.19 18.53 5.96
C LEU A 166 -15.33 18.35 6.98
N ASN A 167 -16.54 18.77 6.64
CA ASN A 167 -17.72 18.59 7.47
C ASN A 167 -18.09 17.10 7.59
N SER A 168 -17.98 16.31 6.51
CA SER A 168 -18.24 14.87 6.54
C SER A 168 -17.25 14.08 7.40
N LEU A 169 -16.05 14.65 7.63
CA LEU A 169 -15.03 14.11 8.53
C LEU A 169 -15.13 14.68 9.95
N GLU A 170 -16.16 15.49 10.24
CA GLU A 170 -16.32 16.19 11.53
C GLU A 170 -15.10 17.08 11.91
N LEU A 171 -14.37 17.57 10.92
CA LEU A 171 -13.15 18.37 11.09
C LEU A 171 -13.44 19.87 10.96
N THR A 172 -14.52 20.34 11.58
CA THR A 172 -15.02 21.72 11.46
C THR A 172 -14.10 22.77 12.08
N ASP A 173 -13.25 22.38 13.02
CA ASP A 173 -12.40 23.30 13.79
C ASP A 173 -10.93 23.33 13.33
N ILE A 174 -10.64 22.79 12.13
CA ILE A 174 -9.28 22.85 11.60
C ILE A 174 -8.97 24.31 11.24
N PRO A 175 -7.94 24.91 11.84
CA PRO A 175 -7.52 26.25 11.46
C PRO A 175 -7.13 26.24 9.98
N VAL A 176 -7.78 27.09 9.21
CA VAL A 176 -7.42 27.29 7.81
C VAL A 176 -5.96 27.74 7.73
N TRP A 177 -5.21 27.14 6.80
CA TRP A 177 -3.83 27.50 6.49
C TRP A 177 -3.56 29.01 6.54
N TRP A 178 -2.50 29.41 7.25
CA TRP A 178 -2.05 30.80 7.34
C TRP A 178 -0.89 31.01 6.37
N PRO A 179 -1.06 31.81 5.31
CA PRO A 179 0.04 32.17 4.41
C PRO A 179 1.22 32.76 5.17
N GLY A 180 2.42 32.25 4.93
CA GLY A 180 3.65 32.75 5.54
C GLY A 180 4.09 32.08 6.84
N THR A 181 3.42 31.01 7.26
CA THR A 181 3.89 30.17 8.36
C THR A 181 4.68 28.98 7.84
N ASP A 182 5.60 28.46 8.67
CA ASP A 182 6.38 27.25 8.39
C ASP A 182 5.57 25.95 8.71
N TYR A 183 4.26 26.07 8.83
CA TYR A 183 3.33 25.00 9.17
C TYR A 183 2.30 24.84 8.06
N GLU A 184 2.00 23.59 7.73
CA GLU A 184 0.97 23.25 6.73
C GLU A 184 0.19 22.02 7.21
N TYR A 185 -1.14 22.07 7.15
CA TYR A 185 -1.94 20.88 7.30
C TYR A 185 -1.90 20.09 5.99
N GLU A 186 -1.65 18.79 6.09
CA GLU A 186 -1.73 17.90 4.94
C GLU A 186 -2.42 16.59 5.28
N PHE A 187 -3.19 16.06 4.34
CA PHE A 187 -3.62 14.68 4.41
C PHE A 187 -2.53 13.76 3.92
N SER A 188 -2.37 12.63 4.62
CA SER A 188 -1.45 11.57 4.27
C SER A 188 -2.16 10.24 4.26
N LEU A 189 -2.16 9.57 3.12
CA LEU A 189 -2.70 8.23 2.96
C LEU A 189 -1.56 7.21 2.97
N SER A 190 -1.74 6.15 3.74
CA SER A 190 -0.89 4.95 3.72
C SER A 190 -1.74 3.72 3.41
N SER A 191 -1.12 2.55 3.34
CA SER A 191 -1.85 1.28 3.23
C SER A 191 -2.68 0.94 4.47
N SER A 192 -2.49 1.64 5.59
CA SER A 192 -3.11 1.31 6.89
C SER A 192 -4.12 2.33 7.37
N LYS A 193 -4.05 3.57 6.89
CA LYS A 193 -4.85 4.67 7.42
C LYS A 193 -4.75 5.95 6.59
N LEU A 194 -5.77 6.80 6.74
CA LEU A 194 -5.77 8.20 6.36
C LEU A 194 -5.42 9.03 7.60
N GLU A 195 -4.53 10.01 7.47
CA GLU A 195 -4.15 10.92 8.55
C GLU A 195 -4.24 12.37 8.09
N LEU A 196 -4.71 13.24 8.99
CA LEU A 196 -4.47 14.67 8.90
C LEU A 196 -3.27 15.00 9.78
N ARG A 197 -2.26 15.64 9.20
CA ARG A 197 -1.00 15.99 9.86
C ARG A 197 -0.78 17.50 9.84
N LEU A 198 -0.28 18.04 10.94
CA LEU A 198 0.36 19.35 10.95
C LEU A 198 1.85 19.14 10.66
N VAL A 199 2.31 19.59 9.52
CA VAL A 199 3.69 19.40 9.06
C VAL A 199 4.47 20.68 9.30
N HIS A 200 5.64 20.55 9.93
CA HIS A 200 6.58 21.61 10.20
C HIS A 200 7.68 21.58 9.15
N TYR A 201 7.86 22.67 8.43
CA TYR A 201 8.90 22.84 7.42
C TYR A 201 10.04 23.69 7.94
N LYS A 202 11.24 23.45 7.43
CA LYS A 202 12.37 24.36 7.62
C LYS A 202 12.05 25.69 6.94
N PRO A 203 12.19 26.84 7.66
CA PRO A 203 11.85 28.15 7.13
C PRO A 203 12.37 28.41 5.71
N GLY A 204 11.47 28.82 4.82
CA GLY A 204 11.80 29.12 3.43
C GLY A 204 12.15 27.93 2.53
N THR A 205 11.91 26.69 2.99
CA THR A 205 12.23 25.47 2.24
C THR A 205 11.02 24.53 2.17
N THR A 206 11.17 23.41 1.44
CA THR A 206 10.21 22.30 1.42
C THR A 206 10.71 21.10 2.24
N GLU A 207 11.74 21.29 3.06
CA GLU A 207 12.31 20.27 3.93
C GLU A 207 11.43 20.09 5.15
N GLN A 208 10.79 18.94 5.27
CA GLN A 208 9.97 18.57 6.42
C GLN A 208 10.87 18.26 7.61
N LEU A 209 10.67 18.95 8.74
CA LEU A 209 11.38 18.72 9.98
C LEU A 209 10.71 17.67 10.84
N GLN A 210 9.43 17.83 11.08
CA GLN A 210 8.59 16.92 11.87
C GLN A 210 7.12 17.06 11.44
N HIS A 211 6.28 16.18 11.94
CA HIS A 211 4.84 16.34 11.85
C HIS A 211 4.16 15.82 13.12
N ASP A 212 3.03 16.44 13.44
CA ASP A 212 2.13 15.98 14.49
C ASP A 212 0.87 15.42 13.83
N ILE A 213 0.37 14.29 14.33
CA ILE A 213 -0.87 13.68 13.84
C ILE A 213 -2.02 14.35 14.58
N TYR A 214 -2.87 15.02 13.83
CA TYR A 214 -4.05 15.71 14.35
C TYR A 214 -5.27 14.79 14.39
N TRP A 215 -5.44 13.98 13.36
CA TRP A 215 -6.55 13.05 13.21
C TRP A 215 -6.14 11.84 12.38
N THR A 216 -6.82 10.71 12.58
CA THR A 216 -6.58 9.47 11.85
C THR A 216 -7.87 8.68 11.66
N SER A 217 -7.99 8.01 10.51
CA SER A 217 -9.08 7.08 10.22
C SER A 217 -8.57 5.81 9.54
N GLN A 218 -9.26 4.71 9.82
CA GLN A 218 -9.13 3.42 9.15
C GLN A 218 -10.43 3.06 8.39
N ASP A 219 -11.36 4.00 8.25
CA ASP A 219 -12.52 3.85 7.39
C ASP A 219 -12.19 4.34 5.96
N TRP A 220 -12.30 3.45 4.99
CA TRP A 220 -12.07 3.80 3.59
C TRP A 220 -13.08 4.81 3.04
N ASN A 221 -14.27 4.88 3.63
CA ASN A 221 -15.26 5.90 3.27
C ASN A 221 -14.74 7.32 3.52
N ASP A 222 -13.88 7.52 4.52
CA ASP A 222 -13.27 8.83 4.75
C ASP A 222 -12.32 9.23 3.60
N VAL A 223 -11.65 8.27 2.96
CA VAL A 223 -10.88 8.54 1.74
C VAL A 223 -11.81 8.92 0.58
N LYS A 224 -12.94 8.21 0.42
CA LYS A 224 -13.95 8.54 -0.60
C LYS A 224 -14.58 9.90 -0.33
N ASN A 225 -14.91 10.22 0.92
CA ASN A 225 -15.45 11.53 1.33
C ASN A 225 -14.45 12.65 1.08
N LEU A 226 -13.18 12.45 1.43
CA LEU A 226 -12.11 13.41 1.18
C LEU A 226 -11.94 13.69 -0.32
N LEU A 227 -12.10 12.67 -1.15
CA LEU A 227 -11.95 12.73 -2.60
C LEU A 227 -13.31 12.68 -3.32
N CYS A 228 -14.38 13.22 -2.69
CA CYS A 228 -15.75 13.10 -3.18
C CYS A 228 -16.00 13.66 -4.60
N GLN A 229 -15.13 14.53 -5.07
CA GLN A 229 -15.15 15.04 -6.45
C GLN A 229 -14.63 14.03 -7.49
N TYR A 230 -14.02 12.92 -7.03
CA TYR A 230 -13.49 11.87 -7.88
C TYR A 230 -14.23 10.56 -7.59
N ASP A 231 -14.55 9.83 -8.64
CA ASP A 231 -15.06 8.47 -8.51
C ASP A 231 -13.89 7.48 -8.43
N LEU A 232 -13.55 7.06 -7.22
CA LEU A 232 -12.44 6.15 -6.96
C LEU A 232 -12.67 4.73 -7.51
N ASP A 233 -13.88 4.38 -7.93
CA ASP A 233 -14.17 3.08 -8.53
C ASP A 233 -13.85 3.04 -10.04
N LYS A 234 -13.70 4.22 -10.69
CA LYS A 234 -13.27 4.34 -12.10
C LYS A 234 -11.88 3.78 -12.35
N SER A 235 -11.58 3.49 -13.61
CA SER A 235 -10.23 3.10 -14.05
C SER A 235 -9.20 4.20 -13.78
N PHE A 236 -7.92 3.82 -13.78
CA PHE A 236 -6.81 4.78 -13.64
C PHE A 236 -6.88 5.90 -14.72
N ASP A 237 -7.10 5.52 -15.99
CA ASP A 237 -7.11 6.48 -17.09
C ASP A 237 -8.27 7.49 -16.94
N GLN A 238 -9.44 7.04 -16.51
CA GLN A 238 -10.58 7.93 -16.29
C GLN A 238 -10.35 8.85 -15.07
N LEU A 239 -9.86 8.30 -13.98
CA LEU A 239 -9.54 9.08 -12.78
C LEU A 239 -8.46 10.13 -13.05
N LEU A 240 -7.50 9.82 -13.92
CA LEU A 240 -6.46 10.75 -14.34
C LEU A 240 -7.03 11.92 -15.18
N LEU A 241 -8.01 11.65 -16.04
CA LEU A 241 -8.72 12.69 -16.81
C LEU A 241 -9.52 13.60 -15.87
N ASP A 242 -10.28 13.00 -14.95
CA ASP A 242 -11.04 13.78 -13.94
C ASP A 242 -10.08 14.68 -13.10
N ALA A 243 -8.91 14.15 -12.74
CA ALA A 243 -7.89 14.92 -12.02
C ALA A 243 -7.33 16.08 -12.85
N LYS A 244 -7.11 15.89 -14.15
CA LYS A 244 -6.68 16.97 -15.05
C LYS A 244 -7.66 18.13 -15.09
N ASP A 245 -8.95 17.81 -15.16
CA ASP A 245 -10.00 18.84 -15.29
C ASP A 245 -10.21 19.63 -13.99
N THR A 246 -9.84 19.06 -12.85
CA THR A 246 -10.03 19.66 -11.52
C THR A 246 -8.77 20.30 -10.95
N ILE A 247 -7.58 19.79 -11.28
CA ILE A 247 -6.30 20.31 -10.76
C ILE A 247 -5.77 21.38 -11.73
N VAL A 248 -6.14 22.62 -11.44
CA VAL A 248 -5.70 23.80 -12.23
C VAL A 248 -4.42 24.44 -11.67
N ASN A 249 -3.96 24.03 -10.49
CA ASN A 249 -2.77 24.60 -9.86
C ASN A 249 -1.51 23.81 -10.28
N PRO A 250 -0.55 24.44 -11.00
CA PRO A 250 0.70 23.77 -11.41
C PRO A 250 1.53 23.20 -10.26
N ARG A 251 1.41 23.77 -9.04
CA ARG A 251 2.09 23.28 -7.84
C ARG A 251 1.56 21.92 -7.41
N SER A 252 0.23 21.73 -7.46
CA SER A 252 -0.43 20.46 -7.17
C SER A 252 -0.11 19.40 -8.20
N ALA A 253 -0.14 19.75 -9.48
CA ALA A 253 0.28 18.85 -10.56
C ALA A 253 1.72 18.38 -10.37
N LYS A 254 2.65 19.29 -10.03
CA LYS A 254 4.05 18.95 -9.74
C LYS A 254 4.19 18.04 -8.52
N ARG A 255 3.36 18.22 -7.48
CA ARG A 255 3.36 17.40 -6.26
C ARG A 255 2.87 15.98 -6.54
N ILE A 256 1.79 15.81 -7.30
CA ILE A 256 1.31 14.50 -7.77
C ILE A 256 2.41 13.78 -8.58
N MET A 257 3.05 14.48 -9.51
CA MET A 257 4.15 13.94 -10.29
C MET A 257 5.33 13.50 -9.43
N GLY A 258 5.66 14.26 -8.39
CA GLY A 258 6.73 13.90 -7.44
C GLY A 258 6.43 12.59 -6.70
N LEU A 259 5.21 12.43 -6.22
CA LEU A 259 4.75 11.20 -5.56
C LEU A 259 4.73 10.01 -6.51
N PHE A 260 4.24 10.22 -7.72
CA PHE A 260 4.23 9.19 -8.77
C PHE A 260 5.65 8.71 -9.10
N LYS A 261 6.59 9.64 -9.28
CA LYS A 261 8.02 9.33 -9.50
C LYS A 261 8.62 8.54 -8.34
N SER A 262 8.37 8.94 -7.10
CA SER A 262 8.91 8.24 -5.92
C SER A 262 8.41 6.79 -5.85
N MET A 263 7.16 6.54 -6.15
CA MET A 263 6.59 5.18 -6.18
C MET A 263 7.18 4.33 -7.31
N VAL A 264 7.44 4.92 -8.48
CA VAL A 264 8.09 4.23 -9.60
C VAL A 264 9.55 3.90 -9.24
N THR A 265 10.28 4.83 -8.63
CA THR A 265 11.72 4.65 -8.29
C THR A 265 11.92 3.61 -7.19
N VAL A 266 11.09 3.59 -6.15
CA VAL A 266 11.19 2.60 -5.05
C VAL A 266 11.03 1.16 -5.54
N LYS A 267 10.24 0.95 -6.59
CA LYS A 267 10.02 -0.38 -7.18
C LYS A 267 10.95 -0.71 -8.37
N SER A 268 11.65 0.28 -8.94
CA SER A 268 12.61 0.08 -10.06
C SER A 268 14.04 -0.28 -9.61
N GLY A 269 14.32 -0.28 -8.31
CA GLY A 269 15.55 -0.87 -7.75
C GLY A 269 15.64 -2.39 -7.94
N GLU A 270 14.59 -3.03 -8.44
CA GLU A 270 14.56 -4.42 -8.87
C GLU A 270 14.72 -4.49 -10.39
N VAL A 271 15.95 -4.64 -10.84
CA VAL A 271 16.29 -4.89 -12.24
C VAL A 271 15.61 -6.19 -12.72
N GLY A 272 14.74 -6.08 -13.71
CA GLY A 272 14.39 -7.25 -14.54
C GLY A 272 12.94 -7.72 -14.58
N THR A 273 11.92 -6.90 -14.29
CA THR A 273 10.52 -7.33 -14.47
C THR A 273 9.73 -6.42 -15.43
N PRO A 274 8.79 -6.99 -16.24
CA PRO A 274 7.92 -6.22 -17.15
C PRO A 274 7.10 -5.11 -16.49
N LYS A 275 7.03 -5.08 -15.17
CA LYS A 275 6.39 -4.04 -14.35
C LYS A 275 7.01 -2.64 -14.55
N GLY A 276 8.29 -2.53 -14.95
CA GLY A 276 8.95 -1.24 -15.22
C GLY A 276 8.35 -0.49 -16.42
N ALA A 277 8.13 -1.18 -17.53
CA ALA A 277 7.63 -0.56 -18.76
C ALA A 277 6.21 0.02 -18.61
N ASN A 278 5.31 -0.65 -17.86
CA ASN A 278 3.97 -0.14 -17.59
C ASN A 278 3.99 1.11 -16.71
N LYS A 279 4.94 1.18 -15.78
CA LYS A 279 5.08 2.33 -14.87
C LYS A 279 5.67 3.56 -15.55
N GLU A 280 6.67 3.37 -16.41
CA GLU A 280 7.18 4.47 -17.26
C GLU A 280 6.10 5.01 -18.18
N LYS A 281 5.27 4.12 -18.76
CA LYS A 281 4.13 4.51 -19.60
C LYS A 281 3.07 5.27 -18.78
N ALA A 282 2.76 4.83 -17.56
CA ALA A 282 1.84 5.53 -16.66
C ALA A 282 2.40 6.89 -16.24
N LEU A 283 3.70 6.97 -15.90
CA LEU A 283 4.38 8.22 -15.57
C LEU A 283 4.31 9.21 -16.75
N SER A 284 4.56 8.73 -17.97
CA SER A 284 4.45 9.56 -19.19
C SER A 284 3.03 10.07 -19.39
N LYS A 285 2.01 9.23 -19.16
CA LYS A 285 0.59 9.64 -19.23
C LYS A 285 0.28 10.74 -18.20
N VAL A 286 0.70 10.54 -16.93
CA VAL A 286 0.49 11.54 -15.87
C VAL A 286 1.18 12.86 -16.23
N ALA A 287 2.43 12.80 -16.71
CA ALA A 287 3.16 13.99 -17.14
C ALA A 287 2.44 14.73 -18.26
N LEU A 288 1.98 14.03 -19.30
CA LEU A 288 1.24 14.61 -20.42
C LEU A 288 -0.11 15.19 -19.98
N CYS A 289 -0.81 14.55 -19.07
CA CYS A 289 -2.13 15.00 -18.61
C CYS A 289 -2.07 16.18 -17.65
N LEU A 290 -1.12 16.22 -16.70
CA LEU A 290 -1.14 17.18 -15.60
C LEU A 290 -0.18 18.37 -15.78
N ILE A 291 0.77 18.32 -16.74
CA ILE A 291 1.81 19.35 -16.91
C ILE A 291 1.68 20.09 -18.25
N GLN A 292 1.01 19.52 -19.25
CA GLN A 292 0.61 20.19 -20.48
C GLN A 292 -0.71 20.94 -20.31
#